data_745a1248703d3b6c3e0b775b4357534c
#
_entry.id   745a1248703d3b6c3e0b775b4357534c
#
_cell.length_a   1.000
_cell.length_b   1.000
_cell.length_c   1.000
_cell.angle_alpha   90.00
_cell.angle_beta   90.00
_cell.angle_gamma   90.00
#
_symmetry.space_group_name_H-M   'P 1'
#
loop_
_entity.id
_entity.type
_entity.pdbx_description
1 polymer ?
#
loop_
_entity_poly.entity_id
_entity_poly.type
_entity_poly.pdbx_seq_one_letter_code
_entity_poly.pdbx_strand_id
1 'polypeptide(L)'
;VKRPSEGINEGKTPAIGDAEARRLLAAPNPETLKGKRDKAILSTFLFHGLRCEELCQLRVKDITSRRGVIHLRVHGKGSKIRFVPAHPTALEAISDYLDMAGHRDDVNGALFRPLK
;
A
#
# COMPACT_ATOMS: atom_id res chain seq x y z
N VAL A 1 33.79 -5.52 3.91
CA VAL A 1 33.09 -5.33 3.69
C VAL A 1 32.29 -4.93 3.68
N LYS A 2 32.04 -4.86 3.56
CA LYS A 2 31.07 -4.51 3.48
C LYS A 2 30.35 -4.46 2.89
N ARG A 3 29.77 -4.78 2.85
CA ARG A 3 28.87 -4.80 2.24
C ARG A 3 28.33 -3.94 1.99
N PRO A 4 28.41 -3.78 1.56
CA PRO A 4 27.91 -2.84 1.52
C PRO A 4 26.76 -2.46 1.34
N SER A 5 26.49 -2.16 1.15
CA SER A 5 25.39 -1.66 0.99
C SER A 5 24.30 -2.44 1.26
N GLU A 6 24.42 -3.51 1.54
CA GLU A 6 23.48 -4.29 1.77
C GLU A 6 22.78 -4.04 2.94
N GLY A 7 23.24 -3.80 3.93
CA GLY A 7 22.56 -3.48 5.12
C GLY A 7 21.65 -2.33 5.02
N ILE A 8 21.79 -1.62 3.98
CA ILE A 8 21.01 -0.47 3.78
C ILE A 8 19.56 -0.73 3.79
N ASN A 9 19.12 -1.88 3.41
CA ASN A 9 17.71 -2.17 3.28
C ASN A 9 17.14 -2.94 4.44
N GLU A 10 17.83 -2.93 5.55
CA GLU A 10 17.35 -3.65 6.69
C GLU A 10 16.00 -3.16 7.12
N GLY A 11 15.02 -4.05 7.19
CA GLY A 11 13.68 -3.72 7.63
C GLY A 11 12.91 -2.82 6.70
N LYS A 12 13.44 -2.55 5.53
CA LYS A 12 12.79 -1.65 4.59
C LYS A 12 12.58 -2.31 3.26
N THR A 13 11.70 -1.71 2.48
CA THR A 13 11.49 -2.13 1.10
C THR A 13 12.78 -1.94 0.32
N PRO A 14 13.24 -2.94 -0.40
CA PRO A 14 14.44 -2.78 -1.23
C PRO A 14 14.27 -1.68 -2.26
N ALA A 15 15.37 -1.04 -2.59
CA ALA A 15 15.34 -0.02 -3.62
C ALA A 15 15.06 -0.68 -4.96
N ILE A 16 14.12 -0.13 -5.71
CA ILE A 16 13.74 -0.65 -7.01
C ILE A 16 13.82 0.50 -8.00
N GLY A 17 14.43 0.26 -9.14
CA GLY A 17 14.50 1.28 -10.17
C GLY A 17 13.13 1.59 -10.75
N ASP A 18 13.00 2.79 -11.30
CA ASP A 18 11.72 3.24 -11.84
C ASP A 18 11.16 2.29 -12.89
N ALA A 19 12.01 1.78 -13.76
CA ALA A 19 11.55 0.87 -14.82
C ALA A 19 11.00 -0.43 -14.24
N GLU A 20 11.65 -0.94 -13.20
CA GLU A 20 11.19 -2.17 -12.56
C GLU A 20 9.89 -1.94 -11.81
N ALA A 21 9.78 -0.80 -11.12
CA ALA A 21 8.55 -0.47 -10.42
C ALA A 21 7.38 -0.35 -11.40
N ARG A 22 7.62 0.27 -12.56
CA ARG A 22 6.57 0.38 -13.57
C ARG A 22 6.14 -0.98 -14.09
N ARG A 23 7.10 -1.89 -14.29
CA ARG A 23 6.76 -3.23 -14.75
C ARG A 23 5.93 -3.98 -13.71
N LEU A 24 6.31 -3.86 -12.45
CA LEU A 24 5.55 -4.50 -11.37
C LEU A 24 4.12 -3.97 -11.29
N LEU A 25 3.97 -2.65 -11.41
CA LEU A 25 2.65 -2.03 -11.31
C LEU A 25 1.80 -2.30 -12.53
N ALA A 26 2.42 -2.58 -13.67
CA ALA A 26 1.70 -2.87 -14.90
C ALA A 26 1.36 -4.36 -15.04
N ALA A 27 1.96 -5.22 -14.23
CA ALA A 27 1.75 -6.66 -14.36
C ALA A 27 0.32 -7.11 -14.05
N PRO A 28 -0.34 -6.58 -12.99
CA PRO A 28 -1.72 -7.01 -12.71
C PRO A 28 -2.67 -6.60 -13.81
N ASN A 29 -3.64 -7.47 -14.08
CA ASN A 29 -4.65 -7.19 -15.09
C ASN A 29 -5.60 -6.10 -14.60
N PRO A 30 -5.64 -4.93 -15.26
CA PRO A 30 -6.46 -3.81 -14.78
C PRO A 30 -7.96 -4.03 -14.91
N GLU A 31 -8.37 -5.10 -15.60
CA GLU A 31 -9.78 -5.36 -15.84
C GLU A 31 -10.42 -6.28 -14.80
N THR A 32 -9.63 -6.89 -13.93
CA THR A 32 -10.16 -7.84 -12.95
C THR A 32 -10.05 -7.30 -11.55
N LEU A 33 -10.91 -7.82 -10.65
CA LEU A 33 -10.84 -7.46 -9.24
C LEU A 33 -9.48 -7.85 -8.65
N LYS A 34 -9.00 -9.05 -8.98
CA LYS A 34 -7.70 -9.49 -8.49
C LYS A 34 -6.60 -8.54 -8.95
N GLY A 35 -6.63 -8.14 -10.22
CA GLY A 35 -5.61 -7.24 -10.75
C GLY A 35 -5.67 -5.88 -10.10
N LYS A 36 -6.86 -5.34 -9.88
CA LYS A 36 -6.99 -4.04 -9.22
C LYS A 36 -6.52 -4.12 -7.77
N ARG A 37 -6.84 -5.22 -7.08
CA ARG A 37 -6.36 -5.41 -5.72
C ARG A 37 -4.82 -5.52 -5.69
N ASP A 38 -4.27 -6.33 -6.58
CA ASP A 38 -2.82 -6.53 -6.62
C ASP A 38 -2.10 -5.22 -6.93
N LYS A 39 -2.63 -4.42 -7.84
CA LYS A 39 -2.03 -3.13 -8.15
C LYS A 39 -2.10 -2.19 -6.96
N ALA A 40 -3.22 -2.17 -6.26
CA ALA A 40 -3.36 -1.32 -5.08
C ALA A 40 -2.40 -1.75 -3.98
N ILE A 41 -2.24 -3.06 -3.76
CA ILE A 41 -1.31 -3.58 -2.77
C ILE A 41 0.13 -3.19 -3.14
N LEU A 42 0.52 -3.44 -4.39
CA LEU A 42 1.87 -3.14 -4.84
C LEU A 42 2.17 -1.64 -4.76
N SER A 43 1.22 -0.81 -5.18
CA SER A 43 1.42 0.64 -5.13
C SER A 43 1.59 1.11 -3.69
N THR A 44 0.75 0.61 -2.80
CA THR A 44 0.81 1.00 -1.39
C THR A 44 2.14 0.56 -0.79
N PHE A 45 2.56 -0.64 -1.08
CA PHE A 45 3.79 -1.19 -0.56
C PHE A 45 5.02 -0.43 -1.10
N LEU A 46 5.08 -0.25 -2.42
CA LEU A 46 6.25 0.35 -3.06
C LEU A 46 6.41 1.84 -2.76
N PHE A 47 5.32 2.58 -2.73
CA PHE A 47 5.42 4.03 -2.56
C PHE A 47 5.53 4.49 -1.12
N HIS A 48 5.22 3.62 -0.16
CA HIS A 48 5.22 4.03 1.24
C HIS A 48 6.23 3.28 2.11
N GLY A 49 6.87 2.25 1.57
CA GLY A 49 7.87 1.51 2.32
C GLY A 49 7.32 0.81 3.56
N LEU A 50 6.08 0.33 3.47
CA LEU A 50 5.46 -0.35 4.59
C LEU A 50 6.01 -1.76 4.75
N ARG A 51 5.94 -2.27 5.97
CA ARG A 51 6.21 -3.69 6.21
C ARG A 51 4.96 -4.48 5.88
N CYS A 52 5.14 -5.78 5.58
CA CYS A 52 4.01 -6.61 5.20
C CYS A 52 2.91 -6.62 6.25
N GLU A 53 3.28 -6.70 7.52
CA GLU A 53 2.29 -6.68 8.59
C GLU A 53 1.53 -5.38 8.64
N GLU A 54 2.23 -4.28 8.43
CA GLU A 54 1.60 -2.97 8.42
C GLU A 54 0.60 -2.85 7.30
N LEU A 55 0.97 -3.36 6.12
CA LEU A 55 0.10 -3.35 4.97
C LEU A 55 -1.16 -4.19 5.23
N CYS A 56 -0.98 -5.37 5.80
CA CYS A 56 -2.09 -6.29 6.05
C CYS A 56 -3.07 -5.76 7.08
N GLN A 57 -2.61 -4.88 7.98
CA GLN A 57 -3.46 -4.34 9.03
C GLN A 57 -4.22 -3.09 8.62
N LEU A 58 -3.98 -2.57 7.42
CA LEU A 58 -4.68 -1.38 6.97
C LEU A 58 -6.17 -1.64 6.86
N ARG A 59 -6.95 -0.71 7.39
CA ARG A 59 -8.41 -0.72 7.29
C ARG A 59 -8.86 0.41 6.39
N VAL A 60 -10.07 0.32 5.91
CA VAL A 60 -10.59 1.38 5.05
C VAL A 60 -10.50 2.74 5.75
N LYS A 61 -10.80 2.80 7.05
CA LYS A 61 -10.75 4.04 7.81
C LYS A 61 -9.34 4.58 8.02
N ASP A 62 -8.32 3.80 7.74
CA ASP A 62 -6.94 4.26 7.91
C ASP A 62 -6.50 5.19 6.79
N ILE A 63 -7.30 5.30 5.75
CA ILE A 63 -7.09 6.34 4.74
C ILE A 63 -7.80 7.57 5.27
N THR A 64 -7.02 8.53 5.75
CA THR A 64 -7.61 9.65 6.48
C THR A 64 -7.00 10.98 6.04
N SER A 65 -7.79 12.04 6.15
CA SER A 65 -7.34 13.38 5.77
C SER A 65 -6.81 14.09 7.00
N ARG A 66 -5.63 14.68 6.88
CA ARG A 66 -5.05 15.50 7.92
C ARG A 66 -4.60 16.81 7.31
N ARG A 67 -5.22 17.90 7.72
CA ARG A 67 -4.89 19.24 7.23
C ARG A 67 -5.00 19.31 5.70
N GLY A 68 -6.02 18.64 5.16
CA GLY A 68 -6.25 18.66 3.73
C GLY A 68 -5.40 17.70 2.92
N VAL A 69 -4.55 16.92 3.56
CA VAL A 69 -3.71 15.95 2.88
C VAL A 69 -4.10 14.54 3.31
N ILE A 70 -4.28 13.65 2.33
CA ILE A 70 -4.64 12.28 2.63
C ILE A 70 -3.41 11.54 3.14
N HIS A 71 -3.57 10.86 4.26
CA HIS A 71 -2.51 10.07 4.89
C HIS A 71 -3.00 8.65 5.10
N LEU A 72 -2.05 7.73 5.20
CA LEU A 72 -2.31 6.37 5.67
C LEU A 72 -1.94 6.33 7.14
N ARG A 73 -2.88 5.85 7.96
CA ARG A 73 -2.59 5.64 9.37
C ARG A 73 -2.03 4.24 9.54
N VAL A 74 -0.75 4.14 9.79
CA VAL A 74 -0.05 2.88 9.80
C VAL A 74 0.16 2.41 11.23
N HIS A 75 -0.30 1.18 11.52
CA HIS A 75 -0.18 0.59 12.84
C HIS A 75 1.10 -0.24 12.90
N GLY A 76 2.08 0.28 13.59
CA GLY A 76 3.36 -0.38 13.71
C GLY A 76 3.46 -1.25 14.94
N LYS A 77 4.66 -1.69 15.19
CA LYS A 77 4.97 -2.57 16.29
C LYS A 77 4.71 -1.88 17.62
N GLY A 78 4.17 -2.62 18.57
CA GLY A 78 3.98 -2.09 19.93
C GLY A 78 2.91 -1.02 20.03
N SER A 79 1.88 -1.11 19.23
CA SER A 79 0.76 -0.17 19.22
C SER A 79 1.14 1.22 18.77
N LYS A 80 2.30 1.38 18.18
CA LYS A 80 2.70 2.69 17.66
C LYS A 80 1.99 2.98 16.35
N ILE A 81 1.57 4.23 16.19
CA ILE A 81 0.87 4.64 14.99
C ILE A 81 1.66 5.78 14.34
N ARG A 82 1.83 5.71 13.04
CA ARG A 82 2.41 6.81 12.30
C ARG A 82 1.54 7.15 11.11
N PHE A 83 1.60 8.40 10.69
CA PHE A 83 0.83 8.87 9.55
C PHE A 83 1.79 9.10 8.39
N VAL A 84 1.49 8.46 7.27
CA VAL A 84 2.33 8.53 6.09
C VAL A 84 1.54 9.21 4.98
N PRO A 85 2.06 10.31 4.40
CA PRO A 85 1.34 10.95 3.30
C PRO A 85 1.13 9.96 2.17
N ALA A 86 -0.10 9.87 1.69
CA ALA A 86 -0.44 8.87 0.68
C ALA A 86 -0.02 9.37 -0.70
N HIS A 87 0.66 8.49 -1.44
CA HIS A 87 1.09 8.82 -2.79
C HIS A 87 -0.12 8.80 -3.73
N PRO A 88 -0.23 9.77 -4.63
CA PRO A 88 -1.40 9.85 -5.52
C PRO A 88 -1.64 8.59 -6.35
N THR A 89 -0.57 7.96 -6.82
CA THR A 89 -0.72 6.73 -7.61
C THR A 89 -1.33 5.61 -6.78
N ALA A 90 -0.91 5.50 -5.51
CA ALA A 90 -1.47 4.48 -4.62
C ALA A 90 -2.93 4.77 -4.31
N LEU A 91 -3.27 6.04 -4.06
CA LEU A 91 -4.65 6.41 -3.79
C LEU A 91 -5.56 6.10 -4.96
N GLU A 92 -5.10 6.37 -6.17
CA GLU A 92 -5.89 6.07 -7.36
C GLU A 92 -6.13 4.57 -7.49
N ALA A 93 -5.10 3.77 -7.29
CA ALA A 93 -5.21 2.32 -7.38
C ALA A 93 -6.14 1.77 -6.30
N ILE A 94 -6.04 2.29 -5.08
CA ILE A 94 -6.91 1.88 -3.98
C ILE A 94 -8.36 2.24 -4.30
N SER A 95 -8.60 3.44 -4.82
CA SER A 95 -9.94 3.87 -5.16
C SER A 95 -10.56 2.98 -6.23
N ASP A 96 -9.80 2.66 -7.29
CA ASP A 96 -10.27 1.77 -8.34
C ASP A 96 -10.62 0.39 -7.78
N TYR A 97 -9.78 -0.11 -6.90
CA TYR A 97 -10.02 -1.40 -6.28
C TYR A 97 -11.30 -1.37 -5.43
N LEU A 98 -11.46 -0.37 -4.58
CA LEU A 98 -12.62 -0.27 -3.71
C LEU A 98 -13.90 -0.09 -4.52
N ASP A 99 -13.84 0.63 -5.63
CA ASP A 99 -15.02 0.80 -6.48
C ASP A 99 -15.51 -0.53 -7.03
N MET A 100 -14.59 -1.39 -7.45
CA MET A 100 -14.99 -2.69 -7.97
C MET A 100 -15.34 -3.67 -6.86
N ALA A 101 -14.58 -3.66 -5.76
CA ALA A 101 -14.80 -4.59 -4.66
C ALA A 101 -16.04 -4.28 -3.85
N GLY A 102 -16.41 -3.00 -3.76
CA GLY A 102 -17.68 -2.62 -3.15
C GLY A 102 -17.68 -2.50 -1.63
N HIS A 103 -16.51 -2.47 -1.00
CA HIS A 103 -16.48 -2.38 0.47
C HIS A 103 -15.94 -1.05 0.99
N ARG A 104 -16.05 0.00 0.19
CA ARG A 104 -15.57 1.33 0.59
C ARG A 104 -16.23 1.81 1.89
N ASP A 105 -17.49 1.45 2.09
CA ASP A 105 -18.23 1.92 3.26
C ASP A 105 -18.00 1.06 4.51
N ASP A 106 -17.34 -0.06 4.38
CA ASP A 106 -17.02 -0.90 5.52
C ASP A 106 -15.75 -0.38 6.18
N VAL A 107 -15.87 0.76 6.84
CA VAL A 107 -14.71 1.52 7.31
C VAL A 107 -13.88 0.78 8.34
N ASN A 108 -14.48 -0.12 9.10
CA ASN A 108 -13.74 -0.90 10.08
C ASN A 108 -13.18 -2.19 9.51
N GLY A 109 -13.50 -2.51 8.27
CA GLY A 109 -13.03 -3.72 7.63
C GLY A 109 -11.66 -3.55 7.00
N ALA A 110 -11.04 -4.66 6.67
CA ALA A 110 -9.72 -4.65 6.04
C ALA A 110 -9.78 -3.90 4.71
N LEU A 111 -8.74 -3.13 4.44
CA LEU A 111 -8.65 -2.42 3.16
C LEU A 111 -8.49 -3.42 2.02
N PHE A 112 -7.57 -4.35 2.17
CA PHE A 112 -7.33 -5.38 1.15
C PHE A 112 -7.91 -6.70 1.61
N ARG A 113 -8.90 -7.19 0.89
CA ARG A 113 -9.63 -8.40 1.25
C ARG A 113 -9.16 -9.60 0.44
N PRO A 114 -9.22 -10.80 1.02
CA PRO A 114 -8.94 -11.99 0.23
C PRO A 114 -9.98 -12.14 -0.87
N LEU A 115 -9.56 -12.72 -1.97
CA LEU A 115 -10.48 -13.04 -3.06
C LEU A 115 -11.06 -14.42 -2.81
N LYS A 116 -12.26 -14.63 -3.33
CA LYS A 116 -12.91 -15.93 -3.21
C LYS A 116 -12.88 -16.65 -4.51
#